data_d1a28430d825dc14ac137e96056e3684
#
_entry.id   d1a28430d825dc14ac137e96056e3684
#
_cell.length_a   1.000
_cell.length_b   1.000
_cell.length_c   1.000
_cell.angle_alpha   90.00
_cell.angle_beta   90.00
_cell.angle_gamma   90.00
#
_symmetry.space_group_name_H-M   'P 1'
#
loop_
_entity.id
_entity.type
_entity.pdbx_description
1 polymer ?
#
loop_
_entity_poly.entity_id
_entity_poly.type
_entity_poly.pdbx_seq_one_letter_code
_entity_poly.pdbx_strand_id
1 'polypeptide(L)'
;MALRDQIRIMVVDDMSTSRGLITQALDAFGIRNVASTSDGPSALKALESAPVHLVISDFNMPGMDGLQMLHHLRTNAKTKGVGFILITGKADKAIIDKGKQLGMNNFLKKPFEPNDLRACIEAVVGRL
;
A
#
# COMPACT_ATOMS: atom_id res chain seq x y z
N MET A 1 -22.04 -0.61 9.68
CA MET A 1 -21.25 0.13 8.68
C MET A 1 -20.34 -0.82 7.92
N ALA A 2 -20.24 -0.63 6.62
CA ALA A 2 -19.30 -1.41 5.81
C ALA A 2 -17.86 -1.02 6.14
N LEU A 3 -16.93 -1.96 5.95
CA LEU A 3 -15.50 -1.72 6.14
C LEU A 3 -15.00 -0.54 5.30
N ARG A 4 -15.47 -0.42 4.06
CA ARG A 4 -15.06 0.67 3.16
C ARG A 4 -15.33 2.07 3.71
N ASP A 5 -16.30 2.20 4.62
CA ASP A 5 -16.64 3.49 5.24
C ASP A 5 -15.69 3.86 6.37
N GLN A 6 -14.99 2.89 6.93
CA GLN A 6 -14.15 3.05 8.11
C GLN A 6 -12.65 2.91 7.83
N ILE A 7 -12.27 2.16 6.81
CA ILE A 7 -10.88 1.86 6.52
C ILE A 7 -10.11 3.12 6.09
N ARG A 8 -8.92 3.29 6.61
CA ARG A 8 -7.99 4.35 6.22
C ARG A 8 -6.82 3.74 5.47
N ILE A 9 -6.52 4.26 4.30
CA ILE A 9 -5.49 3.75 3.40
C ILE A 9 -4.51 4.86 3.04
N MET A 10 -3.23 4.53 3.05
CA MET A 10 -2.17 5.39 2.52
C MET A 10 -1.65 4.79 1.21
N VAL A 11 -1.63 5.60 0.16
CA VAL A 11 -1.05 5.22 -1.14
C VAL A 11 0.29 5.92 -1.30
N VAL A 12 1.33 5.15 -1.62
CA VAL A 12 2.68 5.68 -1.81
C VAL A 12 3.17 5.31 -3.19
N ASP A 13 3.38 6.31 -4.04
CA ASP A 13 3.82 6.11 -5.42
C ASP A 13 4.45 7.42 -5.92
N ASP A 14 5.66 7.36 -6.45
CA ASP A 14 6.37 8.55 -6.94
C ASP A 14 5.82 9.08 -8.26
N MET A 15 5.07 8.27 -9.01
CA MET A 15 4.47 8.68 -10.28
C MET A 15 3.04 9.17 -10.07
N SER A 16 2.76 10.43 -10.41
CA SER A 16 1.44 11.03 -10.21
C SER A 16 0.33 10.30 -10.98
N THR A 17 0.64 9.82 -12.20
CA THR A 17 -0.34 9.08 -13.01
C THR A 17 -0.72 7.76 -12.33
N SER A 18 0.27 7.00 -11.91
CA SER A 18 0.05 5.72 -11.21
C SER A 18 -0.67 5.93 -9.88
N ARG A 19 -0.25 6.92 -9.10
CA ARG A 19 -0.88 7.28 -7.83
C ARG A 19 -2.35 7.66 -8.04
N GLY A 20 -2.64 8.44 -9.09
CA GLY A 20 -4.00 8.84 -9.44
C GLY A 20 -4.89 7.68 -9.82
N LEU A 21 -4.38 6.71 -10.58
CA LEU A 21 -5.15 5.52 -10.96
C LEU A 21 -5.53 4.70 -9.72
N ILE A 22 -4.61 4.54 -8.78
CA ILE A 22 -4.88 3.79 -7.55
C ILE A 22 -5.93 4.53 -6.71
N THR A 23 -5.75 5.84 -6.50
CA THR A 23 -6.69 6.60 -5.68
C THR A 23 -8.08 6.69 -6.30
N GLN A 24 -8.18 6.79 -7.63
CA GLN A 24 -9.46 6.72 -8.33
C GLN A 24 -10.16 5.38 -8.16
N ALA A 25 -9.40 4.28 -8.22
CA ALA A 25 -9.97 2.95 -8.02
C ALA A 25 -10.51 2.81 -6.59
N LEU A 26 -9.77 3.28 -5.59
CA LEU A 26 -10.22 3.25 -4.20
C LEU A 26 -11.51 4.05 -4.00
N ASP A 27 -11.60 5.23 -4.61
CA ASP A 27 -12.81 6.04 -4.57
C ASP A 27 -14.00 5.30 -5.19
N ALA A 28 -13.78 4.64 -6.33
CA ALA A 28 -14.83 3.85 -6.99
C ALA A 28 -15.32 2.69 -6.13
N PHE A 29 -14.48 2.15 -5.24
CA PHE A 29 -14.87 1.11 -4.29
C PHE A 29 -15.64 1.66 -3.08
N GLY A 30 -15.79 2.97 -2.99
CA GLY A 30 -16.43 3.63 -1.85
C GLY A 30 -15.52 3.91 -0.66
N ILE A 31 -14.21 3.76 -0.85
CA ILE A 31 -13.22 4.06 0.19
C ILE A 31 -12.89 5.55 0.11
N ARG A 32 -13.23 6.30 1.16
CA ARG A 32 -13.09 7.76 1.16
C ARG A 32 -11.91 8.27 1.96
N ASN A 33 -11.44 7.50 2.94
CA ASN A 33 -10.36 7.90 3.82
C ASN A 33 -9.02 7.47 3.23
N VAL A 34 -8.59 8.16 2.19
CA VAL A 34 -7.36 7.86 1.45
C VAL A 34 -6.41 9.05 1.53
N ALA A 35 -5.21 8.80 2.00
CA ALA A 35 -4.09 9.74 1.93
C ALA A 35 -3.10 9.24 0.90
N SER A 36 -2.31 10.12 0.32
CA SER A 36 -1.30 9.73 -0.64
C SER A 36 -0.02 10.55 -0.47
N THR A 37 1.11 9.92 -0.74
CA THR A 37 2.41 10.56 -0.73
C THR A 37 3.21 10.08 -1.93
N SER A 38 4.26 10.84 -2.28
CA SER A 38 5.10 10.55 -3.43
C SER A 38 6.39 9.82 -3.08
N ASP A 39 6.69 9.61 -1.80
CA ASP A 39 7.94 8.96 -1.38
C ASP A 39 7.78 8.27 -0.02
N GLY A 40 8.71 7.36 0.27
CA GLY A 40 8.71 6.58 1.50
C GLY A 40 8.90 7.41 2.76
N PRO A 41 9.91 8.28 2.84
CA PRO A 41 10.11 9.09 4.05
C PRO A 41 8.92 9.96 4.42
N SER A 42 8.26 10.58 3.43
CA SER A 42 7.05 11.37 3.67
C SER A 42 5.91 10.51 4.20
N ALA A 43 5.75 9.30 3.65
CA ALA A 43 4.74 8.35 4.12
C ALA A 43 5.00 7.94 5.57
N LEU A 44 6.23 7.58 5.91
CA LEU A 44 6.60 7.18 7.27
C LEU A 44 6.30 8.29 8.27
N LYS A 45 6.64 9.52 7.93
CA LYS A 45 6.36 10.67 8.79
C LYS A 45 4.87 10.89 8.99
N ALA A 46 4.10 10.83 7.90
CA ALA A 46 2.65 11.00 7.96
C ALA A 46 1.97 9.92 8.80
N LEU A 47 2.44 8.68 8.71
CA LEU A 47 1.86 7.54 9.43
C LEU A 47 2.10 7.61 10.94
N GLU A 48 3.14 8.28 11.39
CA GLU A 48 3.37 8.50 12.82
C GLU A 48 2.29 9.41 13.44
N SER A 49 1.82 10.38 12.67
CA SER A 49 0.81 11.35 13.13
C SER A 49 -0.61 10.91 12.84
N ALA A 50 -0.83 10.18 11.74
CA ALA A 50 -2.15 9.76 11.28
C ALA A 50 -2.12 8.28 10.90
N PRO A 51 -2.33 7.38 11.86
CA PRO A 51 -2.27 5.93 11.58
C PRO A 51 -3.31 5.50 10.55
N VAL A 52 -2.96 4.51 9.73
CA VAL A 52 -3.86 3.91 8.75
C VAL A 52 -3.94 2.41 8.98
N HIS A 53 -4.94 1.77 8.37
CA HIS A 53 -5.11 0.32 8.43
C HIS A 53 -4.28 -0.40 7.38
N LEU A 54 -4.05 0.24 6.23
CA LEU A 54 -3.41 -0.39 5.08
C LEU A 54 -2.55 0.62 4.35
N VAL A 55 -1.35 0.20 3.96
CA VAL A 55 -0.46 0.94 3.06
C VAL A 55 -0.40 0.20 1.74
N ILE A 56 -0.63 0.90 0.64
CA ILE A 56 -0.44 0.39 -0.72
C ILE A 56 0.73 1.17 -1.31
N SER A 57 1.83 0.48 -1.60
CA SER A 57 3.06 1.11 -2.04
C SER A 57 3.60 0.52 -3.32
N ASP A 58 4.01 1.40 -4.23
CA ASP A 58 4.83 0.98 -5.36
C ASP A 58 6.19 0.48 -4.84
N PHE A 59 6.77 -0.49 -5.54
CA PHE A 59 8.09 -0.98 -5.20
C PHE A 59 9.17 0.01 -5.64
N ASN A 60 9.08 0.46 -6.89
CA ASN A 60 10.17 1.19 -7.53
C ASN A 60 10.03 2.70 -7.31
N MET A 61 10.67 3.19 -6.26
CA MET A 61 10.69 4.61 -5.91
C MET A 61 12.12 5.06 -5.66
N PRO A 62 12.50 6.30 -6.08
CA PRO A 62 13.86 6.80 -5.85
C PRO A 62 14.15 6.97 -4.36
N GLY A 63 15.39 6.71 -4.00
CA GLY A 63 15.84 6.83 -2.60
C GLY A 63 15.44 5.65 -1.76
N MET A 64 14.21 5.60 -1.30
CA MET A 64 13.67 4.50 -0.49
C MET A 64 12.65 3.73 -1.32
N ASP A 65 12.92 2.45 -1.63
CA ASP A 65 11.96 1.62 -2.34
C ASP A 65 10.87 1.09 -1.39
N GLY A 66 9.86 0.41 -1.98
CA GLY A 66 8.73 -0.09 -1.20
C GLY A 66 9.10 -1.11 -0.15
N LEU A 67 10.11 -1.95 -0.39
CA LEU A 67 10.55 -2.95 0.58
C LEU A 67 11.35 -2.32 1.72
N GLN A 68 12.16 -1.32 1.43
CA GLN A 68 12.85 -0.55 2.46
C GLN A 68 11.85 0.18 3.36
N MET A 69 10.82 0.75 2.79
CA MET A 69 9.75 1.38 3.54
C MET A 69 9.03 0.36 4.43
N LEU A 70 8.73 -0.82 3.90
CA LEU A 70 8.11 -1.90 4.67
C LEU A 70 8.96 -2.28 5.89
N HIS A 71 10.28 -2.39 5.70
CA HIS A 71 11.18 -2.69 6.80
C HIS A 71 11.05 -1.64 7.91
N HIS A 72 11.04 -0.36 7.55
CA HIS A 72 10.85 0.71 8.52
C HIS A 72 9.50 0.62 9.24
N LEU A 73 8.43 0.30 8.52
CA LEU A 73 7.11 0.13 9.13
C LEU A 73 7.11 -1.00 10.17
N ARG A 74 7.74 -2.12 9.85
CA ARG A 74 7.75 -3.31 10.72
C ARG A 74 8.66 -3.16 11.94
N THR A 75 9.62 -2.26 11.90
CA THR A 75 10.55 -2.02 13.01
C THR A 75 10.12 -0.85 13.90
N ASN A 76 9.02 -0.19 13.59
CA ASN A 76 8.47 0.90 14.41
C ASN A 76 7.23 0.40 15.15
N ALA A 77 7.23 0.53 16.48
CA ALA A 77 6.14 0.03 17.32
C ALA A 77 4.77 0.63 16.95
N LYS A 78 4.76 1.85 16.41
CA LYS A 78 3.51 2.54 16.02
C LYS A 78 2.90 2.00 14.72
N THR A 79 3.70 1.38 13.86
CA THR A 79 3.27 0.98 12.52
C THR A 79 3.46 -0.50 12.21
N LYS A 80 4.03 -1.26 13.12
CA LYS A 80 4.42 -2.67 12.88
C LYS A 80 3.26 -3.56 12.45
N GLY A 81 2.04 -3.23 12.83
CA GLY A 81 0.84 -4.03 12.54
C GLY A 81 0.05 -3.57 11.32
N VAL A 82 0.48 -2.51 10.63
CA VAL A 82 -0.24 -1.99 9.47
C VAL A 82 -0.23 -3.01 8.33
N GLY A 83 -1.36 -3.16 7.62
CA GLY A 83 -1.41 -3.97 6.41
C GLY A 83 -0.54 -3.34 5.32
N PHE A 84 0.10 -4.16 4.50
CA PHE A 84 0.99 -3.67 3.45
C PHE A 84 0.79 -4.48 2.17
N ILE A 85 0.49 -3.78 1.08
CA ILE A 85 0.39 -4.33 -0.26
C ILE A 85 1.47 -3.67 -1.13
N LEU A 86 2.30 -4.48 -1.75
CA LEU A 86 3.32 -4.01 -2.69
C LEU A 86 2.77 -4.07 -4.11
N ILE A 87 2.93 -2.98 -4.86
CA ILE A 87 2.60 -2.95 -6.28
C ILE A 87 3.89 -2.85 -7.06
N THR A 88 4.07 -3.74 -8.03
CA THR A 88 5.32 -3.78 -8.81
C THR A 88 5.08 -4.19 -10.25
N GLY A 89 5.83 -3.57 -11.17
CA GLY A 89 5.89 -3.99 -12.56
C GLY A 89 6.78 -5.22 -12.77
N LYS A 90 7.60 -5.54 -11.77
CA LYS A 90 8.50 -6.70 -11.79
C LYS A 90 8.14 -7.63 -10.66
N ALA A 91 7.19 -8.53 -10.90
CA ALA A 91 6.82 -9.55 -9.91
C ALA A 91 7.80 -10.72 -9.98
N ASP A 92 9.11 -10.47 -9.80
CA ASP A 92 10.06 -11.56 -9.75
C ASP A 92 10.07 -12.21 -8.37
N LYS A 93 10.52 -13.45 -8.35
CA LYS A 93 10.50 -14.27 -7.15
C LYS A 93 11.31 -13.65 -6.01
N ALA A 94 12.43 -13.02 -6.32
CA ALA A 94 13.31 -12.43 -5.32
C ALA A 94 12.64 -11.28 -4.58
N ILE A 95 11.94 -10.41 -5.30
CA ILE A 95 11.21 -9.28 -4.70
C ILE A 95 10.06 -9.80 -3.83
N ILE A 96 9.30 -10.77 -4.32
CA ILE A 96 8.17 -11.34 -3.59
C ILE A 96 8.64 -12.05 -2.33
N ASP A 97 9.69 -12.87 -2.43
CA ASP A 97 10.22 -13.61 -1.28
C ASP A 97 10.76 -12.63 -0.22
N LYS A 98 11.47 -11.59 -0.64
CA LYS A 98 11.96 -10.56 0.28
C LYS A 98 10.82 -9.82 0.96
N GLY A 99 9.77 -9.48 0.20
CA GLY A 99 8.58 -8.84 0.75
C GLY A 99 7.91 -9.70 1.82
N LYS A 100 7.78 -10.99 1.55
CA LYS A 100 7.21 -11.94 2.53
C LYS A 100 8.05 -12.03 3.79
N GLN A 101 9.36 -12.08 3.65
CA GLN A 101 10.29 -12.08 4.79
C GLN A 101 10.14 -10.82 5.64
N LEU A 102 9.90 -9.68 5.01
CA LEU A 102 9.73 -8.41 5.70
C LEU A 102 8.32 -8.19 6.26
N GLY A 103 7.39 -9.09 6.00
CA GLY A 103 6.04 -9.01 6.54
C GLY A 103 5.01 -8.34 5.63
N MET A 104 5.22 -8.42 4.31
CA MET A 104 4.22 -7.99 3.32
C MET A 104 2.98 -8.88 3.40
N ASN A 105 1.80 -8.26 3.36
CA ASN A 105 0.53 -9.00 3.43
C ASN A 105 0.07 -9.51 2.07
N ASN A 106 0.36 -8.75 1.01
CA ASN A 106 -0.01 -9.14 -0.35
C ASN A 106 0.79 -8.31 -1.35
N PHE A 107 0.70 -8.69 -2.62
CA PHE A 107 1.31 -7.94 -3.71
C PHE A 107 0.41 -7.95 -4.93
N LEU A 108 0.63 -7.00 -5.85
CA LEU A 108 -0.13 -6.86 -7.07
C LEU A 108 0.81 -6.47 -8.20
N LYS A 109 0.73 -7.14 -9.33
CA LYS A 109 1.58 -6.88 -10.49
C LYS A 109 0.92 -5.83 -11.41
N LYS A 110 1.72 -4.86 -11.87
CA LYS A 110 1.29 -3.91 -12.92
C LYS A 110 1.48 -4.52 -14.31
N PRO A 111 0.59 -4.24 -15.26
CA PRO A 111 -0.67 -3.53 -15.11
C PRO A 111 -1.75 -4.39 -14.45
N PHE A 112 -2.68 -3.76 -13.75
CA PHE A 112 -3.78 -4.45 -13.09
C PHE A 112 -5.12 -3.76 -13.40
N GLU A 113 -6.21 -4.52 -13.32
CA GLU A 113 -7.56 -4.00 -13.42
C GLU A 113 -8.07 -3.58 -12.04
N PRO A 114 -9.04 -2.66 -11.94
CA PRO A 114 -9.62 -2.27 -10.64
C PRO A 114 -10.10 -3.46 -9.81
N ASN A 115 -10.71 -4.47 -10.45
CA ASN A 115 -11.17 -5.66 -9.72
C ASN A 115 -10.02 -6.46 -9.11
N ASP A 116 -8.84 -6.46 -9.75
CA ASP A 116 -7.65 -7.12 -9.21
C ASP A 116 -7.17 -6.41 -7.95
N LEU A 117 -7.19 -5.09 -7.96
CA LEU A 117 -6.82 -4.29 -6.79
C LEU A 117 -7.81 -4.53 -5.64
N ARG A 118 -9.11 -4.53 -5.94
CA ARG A 118 -10.13 -4.78 -4.93
C ARG A 118 -9.96 -6.16 -4.30
N ALA A 119 -9.78 -7.20 -5.10
CA ALA A 119 -9.57 -8.56 -4.60
C ALA A 119 -8.32 -8.64 -3.74
N CYS A 120 -7.24 -7.97 -4.15
CA CYS A 120 -5.99 -7.92 -3.40
C CYS A 120 -6.18 -7.27 -2.02
N ILE A 121 -6.92 -6.17 -1.95
CA ILE A 121 -7.23 -5.48 -0.70
C ILE A 121 -8.12 -6.36 0.19
N GLU A 122 -9.16 -6.95 -0.37
CA GLU A 122 -10.09 -7.79 0.38
C GLU A 122 -9.42 -9.04 0.96
N ALA A 123 -8.40 -9.56 0.28
CA ALA A 123 -7.61 -10.69 0.79
C ALA A 123 -6.82 -10.32 2.06
N VAL A 124 -6.54 -9.04 2.27
CA VAL A 124 -5.77 -8.56 3.43
C VAL A 124 -6.69 -8.09 4.56
N VAL A 125 -7.70 -7.30 4.24
CA VAL A 125 -8.50 -6.60 5.25
C VAL A 125 -9.91 -7.14 5.40
N GLY A 126 -10.33 -7.99 4.49
CA GLY A 126 -11.68 -8.52 4.47
C GLY A 126 -12.59 -7.78 3.50
N ARG A 127 -13.83 -8.22 3.43
CA ARG A 127 -14.80 -7.72 2.45
C ARG A 127 -15.11 -6.24 2.66
N LEU A 128 -15.01 -5.50 1.57
CA LEU A 128 -15.31 -4.05 1.57
C LEU A 128 -16.87 -3.77 1.52
#